data_f83f09be62a1a30cee82f95343d22590
#
_entry.id   f83f09be62a1a30cee82f95343d22590
#
_cell.length_a   1.000
_cell.length_b   1.000
_cell.length_c   1.000
_cell.angle_alpha   90.00
_cell.angle_beta   90.00
_cell.angle_gamma   90.00
#
_symmetry.space_group_name_H-M   'P 1'
#
loop_
_entity.id
_entity.type
_entity.pdbx_description
1 polymer ?
#
loop_
_entity_poly.entity_id
_entity_poly.type
_entity_poly.pdbx_seq_one_letter_code
_entity_poly.pdbx_strand_id
1 'polypeptide(L)'
;MEYYFDNIEQINYPILYSGDDETYLHTDLYGNASKSGCIFMEGNNVPDFNDCHTILYGHNMKNGSMFGSLKQYKNDGFYEKNAYFTVFTEDAAYRYQIFTYSDVPEDSDVYTTGYLPDETFDGFLTELLKSSYKDTGVAVGKDDKVLTLSTCSGDGLRFVVHAVRVDEHDASVRFKVSLIRT
;
A
#
# COMPACT_ATOMS: atom_id res chain seq x y z
N MET A 1 10.81 2.82 13.53
CA MET A 1 11.27 2.89 12.13
C MET A 1 10.19 3.60 11.36
N GLU A 2 10.49 4.73 10.74
CA GLU A 2 9.51 5.54 10.00
C GLU A 2 9.73 5.32 8.51
N TYR A 3 8.70 4.87 7.81
CA TYR A 3 8.68 4.77 6.36
C TYR A 3 7.79 5.87 5.81
N TYR A 4 8.09 6.40 4.62
CA TYR A 4 7.32 7.48 4.01
C TYR A 4 6.77 7.05 2.65
N PHE A 5 5.56 7.51 2.37
CA PHE A 5 4.82 7.27 1.13
C PHE A 5 4.80 8.56 0.30
N ASP A 6 5.10 8.49 -0.99
CA ASP A 6 5.09 9.66 -1.88
C ASP A 6 4.51 9.31 -3.27
N ASN A 7 3.84 10.29 -3.89
CA ASN A 7 3.32 10.30 -5.27
C ASN A 7 1.91 9.72 -5.54
N ILE A 8 1.10 9.37 -4.53
CA ILE A 8 -0.35 9.42 -4.73
C ILE A 8 -0.82 10.79 -4.21
N GLU A 9 -1.61 11.49 -5.01
CA GLU A 9 -2.13 12.80 -4.63
C GLU A 9 -2.77 12.73 -3.22
N GLN A 10 -2.26 13.56 -2.27
CA GLN A 10 -2.67 13.65 -0.87
C GLN A 10 -2.20 12.52 0.07
N ILE A 11 -1.44 11.51 -0.38
CA ILE A 11 -0.88 10.48 0.50
C ILE A 11 0.63 10.73 0.65
N ASN A 12 1.01 11.24 1.82
CA ASN A 12 2.41 11.42 2.24
C ASN A 12 2.46 11.29 3.77
N TYR A 13 2.55 10.05 4.25
CA TYR A 13 2.46 9.71 5.67
C TYR A 13 3.57 8.76 6.08
N PRO A 14 4.01 8.81 7.36
CA PRO A 14 4.81 7.74 7.93
C PRO A 14 4.01 6.44 7.95
N ILE A 15 4.70 5.33 7.73
CA ILE A 15 4.17 3.98 7.88
C ILE A 15 4.73 3.42 9.18
N LEU A 16 3.85 2.98 10.08
CA LEU A 16 4.22 2.46 11.38
C LEU A 16 4.08 0.94 11.44
N TYR A 17 4.77 0.31 12.38
CA TYR A 17 4.70 -1.13 12.61
C TYR A 17 4.77 -1.41 14.12
N SER A 18 3.80 -2.18 14.63
CA SER A 18 3.71 -2.60 16.05
C SER A 18 3.79 -4.11 16.23
N GLY A 19 3.71 -4.90 15.14
CA GLY A 19 3.55 -6.34 15.19
C GLY A 19 2.11 -6.79 15.52
N ASP A 20 1.14 -5.86 15.45
CA ASP A 20 -0.29 -6.11 15.61
C ASP A 20 -1.10 -5.14 14.73
N ASP A 21 -2.40 -5.40 14.54
CA ASP A 21 -3.30 -4.61 13.69
C ASP A 21 -4.20 -3.66 14.46
N GLU A 22 -4.01 -3.52 15.79
CA GLU A 22 -4.87 -2.74 16.68
C GLU A 22 -4.21 -1.43 17.12
N THR A 23 -2.92 -1.45 17.44
CA THR A 23 -2.22 -0.33 18.09
C THR A 23 -2.37 0.97 17.31
N TYR A 24 -2.06 0.98 16.03
CA TYR A 24 -2.09 2.20 15.19
C TYR A 24 -3.44 2.46 14.51
N LEU A 25 -4.41 1.57 14.69
CA LEU A 25 -5.76 1.82 14.21
C LEU A 25 -6.43 2.99 14.96
N HIS A 26 -6.11 3.17 16.25
CA HIS A 26 -6.75 4.15 17.13
C HIS A 26 -5.78 5.07 17.88
N THR A 27 -4.49 5.04 17.53
CA THR A 27 -3.49 5.93 18.13
C THR A 27 -2.71 6.71 17.07
N ASP A 28 -2.20 7.89 17.46
CA ASP A 28 -1.22 8.63 16.66
C ASP A 28 0.20 8.06 16.83
N LEU A 29 1.17 8.61 16.11
CA LEU A 29 2.58 8.20 16.18
C LEU A 29 3.24 8.42 17.55
N TYR A 30 2.62 9.19 18.44
CA TYR A 30 3.08 9.45 19.81
C TYR A 30 2.36 8.58 20.85
N GLY A 31 1.46 7.69 20.41
CA GLY A 31 0.68 6.81 21.28
C GLY A 31 -0.55 7.46 21.92
N ASN A 32 -0.93 8.67 21.48
CA ASN A 32 -2.16 9.31 21.96
C ASN A 32 -3.37 8.77 21.18
N ALA A 33 -4.54 8.75 21.84
CA ALA A 33 -5.78 8.35 21.18
C ALA A 33 -6.09 9.24 19.95
N SER A 34 -6.31 8.64 18.81
CA SER A 34 -6.57 9.32 17.54
C SER A 34 -7.69 8.63 16.75
N LYS A 35 -8.66 9.41 16.27
CA LYS A 35 -9.74 8.88 15.41
C LYS A 35 -9.27 8.56 13.99
N SER A 36 -8.20 9.19 13.54
CA SER A 36 -7.61 8.95 12.22
C SER A 36 -6.58 7.83 12.24
N GLY A 37 -6.12 7.40 13.41
CA GLY A 37 -5.03 6.46 13.54
C GLY A 37 -3.79 6.89 12.75
N CYS A 38 -3.04 5.90 12.29
CA CYS A 38 -1.90 6.07 11.40
C CYS A 38 -2.06 5.20 10.14
N ILE A 39 -1.16 5.34 9.18
CA ILE A 39 -0.90 4.30 8.19
C ILE A 39 0.03 3.27 8.85
N PHE A 40 -0.33 2.00 8.81
CA PHE A 40 0.45 0.96 9.46
C PHE A 40 0.48 -0.34 8.64
N MET A 41 1.50 -1.14 8.90
CA MET A 41 1.72 -2.42 8.24
C MET A 41 1.02 -3.54 9.03
N GLU A 42 0.49 -4.51 8.32
CA GLU A 42 -0.06 -5.79 8.81
C GLU A 42 0.92 -6.44 9.80
N GLY A 43 0.42 -6.85 10.98
CA GLY A 43 1.24 -7.37 12.06
C GLY A 43 2.04 -8.63 11.75
N ASN A 44 1.56 -9.45 10.81
CA ASN A 44 2.26 -10.66 10.36
C ASN A 44 3.32 -10.43 9.28
N ASN A 45 3.40 -9.23 8.70
CA ASN A 45 4.44 -8.90 7.73
C ASN A 45 5.78 -8.59 8.41
N VAL A 46 6.87 -8.83 7.69
CA VAL A 46 8.21 -8.37 8.08
C VAL A 46 8.38 -6.92 7.66
N PRO A 47 8.81 -6.00 8.57
CA PRO A 47 8.85 -4.57 8.28
C PRO A 47 10.07 -4.15 7.43
N ASP A 48 10.42 -4.94 6.41
CA ASP A 48 11.46 -4.66 5.43
C ASP A 48 10.94 -4.60 3.98
N PHE A 49 9.63 -4.81 3.79
CA PHE A 49 8.94 -4.84 2.49
C PHE A 49 9.42 -5.95 1.55
N ASN A 50 10.06 -7.02 2.05
CA ASN A 50 10.58 -8.12 1.24
C ASN A 50 9.69 -9.36 1.20
N ASP A 51 8.58 -9.38 1.93
CA ASP A 51 7.54 -10.40 1.77
C ASP A 51 7.00 -10.43 0.32
N CYS A 52 6.51 -11.58 -0.14
CA CYS A 52 5.80 -11.65 -1.42
C CYS A 52 4.59 -10.72 -1.43
N HIS A 53 3.87 -10.65 -0.30
CA HIS A 53 2.71 -9.80 -0.12
C HIS A 53 2.78 -9.02 1.20
N THR A 54 2.87 -7.71 1.10
CA THR A 54 2.83 -6.77 2.23
C THR A 54 1.51 -6.00 2.21
N ILE A 55 0.91 -5.74 3.37
CA ILE A 55 -0.35 -5.01 3.47
C ILE A 55 -0.15 -3.77 4.34
N LEU A 56 -0.66 -2.63 3.88
CA LEU A 56 -0.77 -1.39 4.64
C LEU A 56 -2.23 -1.01 4.84
N TYR A 57 -2.54 -0.63 6.06
CA TYR A 57 -3.86 -0.16 6.47
C TYR A 57 -3.89 1.33 6.71
N GLY A 58 -5.02 1.95 6.43
CA GLY A 58 -5.27 3.34 6.78
C GLY A 58 -6.76 3.68 6.74
N HIS A 59 -7.20 4.57 7.61
CA HIS A 59 -8.59 4.98 7.69
C HIS A 59 -9.08 5.71 6.42
N ASN A 60 -10.34 5.49 6.05
CA ASN A 60 -11.05 6.25 5.04
C ASN A 60 -11.65 7.52 5.67
N MET A 61 -10.85 8.57 5.78
CA MET A 61 -11.30 9.82 6.36
C MET A 61 -12.16 10.62 5.35
N LYS A 62 -13.27 11.22 5.82
CA LYS A 62 -14.20 12.01 4.99
C LYS A 62 -13.54 13.22 4.32
N ASN A 63 -12.50 13.78 4.94
CA ASN A 63 -11.73 14.91 4.38
C ASN A 63 -10.65 14.47 3.37
N GLY A 64 -10.58 13.18 3.02
CA GLY A 64 -9.62 12.62 2.08
C GLY A 64 -8.23 12.32 2.67
N SER A 65 -7.98 12.62 3.97
CA SER A 65 -6.73 12.27 4.63
C SER A 65 -6.61 10.76 4.87
N MET A 66 -5.45 10.32 5.31
CA MET A 66 -5.04 8.92 5.46
C MET A 66 -5.22 8.19 4.11
N PHE A 67 -5.97 7.09 4.04
CA PHE A 67 -6.31 6.41 2.80
C PHE A 67 -7.68 6.83 2.22
N GLY A 68 -8.25 7.93 2.70
CA GLY A 68 -9.52 8.45 2.20
C GLY A 68 -9.49 8.87 0.73
N SER A 69 -8.31 9.25 0.19
CA SER A 69 -8.13 9.60 -1.22
C SER A 69 -8.09 8.37 -2.15
N LEU A 70 -7.82 7.15 -1.66
CA LEU A 70 -7.75 5.94 -2.50
C LEU A 70 -9.04 5.68 -3.30
N LYS A 71 -10.20 6.04 -2.75
CA LYS A 71 -11.48 5.91 -3.48
C LYS A 71 -11.54 6.67 -4.81
N GLN A 72 -10.62 7.63 -5.04
CA GLN A 72 -10.52 8.36 -6.30
C GLN A 72 -10.12 7.47 -7.48
N TYR A 73 -9.51 6.28 -7.24
CA TYR A 73 -9.27 5.28 -8.29
C TYR A 73 -10.55 4.76 -8.95
N LYS A 74 -11.72 4.96 -8.32
CA LYS A 74 -13.03 4.68 -8.93
C LYS A 74 -13.44 5.72 -9.99
N ASN A 75 -12.74 6.87 -10.07
CA ASN A 75 -13.02 7.93 -11.03
C ASN A 75 -12.15 7.77 -12.28
N ASP A 76 -12.73 8.00 -13.43
CA ASP A 76 -12.03 7.97 -14.71
C ASP A 76 -10.86 8.97 -14.74
N GLY A 77 -9.72 8.54 -15.26
CA GLY A 77 -8.53 9.38 -15.44
C GLY A 77 -7.67 9.56 -14.18
N PHE A 78 -8.10 9.07 -13.01
CA PHE A 78 -7.29 9.20 -11.79
C PHE A 78 -6.08 8.25 -11.83
N TYR A 79 -6.29 6.98 -12.22
CA TYR A 79 -5.23 6.00 -12.35
C TYR A 79 -4.10 6.48 -13.26
N GLU A 80 -4.40 7.05 -14.41
CA GLU A 80 -3.42 7.48 -15.41
C GLU A 80 -2.44 8.54 -14.87
N LYS A 81 -2.86 9.30 -13.88
CA LYS A 81 -2.03 10.33 -13.21
C LYS A 81 -1.34 9.80 -11.95
N ASN A 82 -1.85 8.73 -11.37
CA ASN A 82 -1.45 8.22 -10.07
C ASN A 82 -1.12 6.71 -10.12
N ALA A 83 -0.57 6.21 -11.25
CA ALA A 83 -0.26 4.79 -11.43
C ALA A 83 0.93 4.30 -10.59
N TYR A 84 1.72 5.21 -10.02
CA TYR A 84 2.94 4.90 -9.27
C TYR A 84 2.97 5.60 -7.92
N PHE A 85 3.66 4.96 -6.97
CA PHE A 85 4.05 5.57 -5.71
C PHE A 85 5.39 5.00 -5.23
N THR A 86 5.98 5.64 -4.22
CA THR A 86 7.26 5.22 -3.66
C THR A 86 7.15 5.06 -2.15
N VAL A 87 7.67 3.95 -1.62
CA VAL A 87 7.88 3.74 -0.19
C VAL A 87 9.35 4.00 0.10
N PHE A 88 9.62 4.85 1.08
CA PHE A 88 10.98 5.13 1.54
C PHE A 88 11.23 4.43 2.86
N THR A 89 12.34 3.71 2.94
CA THR A 89 12.89 3.12 4.17
C THR A 89 14.17 3.85 4.56
N GLU A 90 14.83 3.41 5.63
CA GLU A 90 16.16 3.94 6.00
C GLU A 90 17.20 3.66 4.91
N ASP A 91 17.12 2.48 4.28
CA ASP A 91 18.16 1.97 3.39
C ASP A 91 17.79 2.09 1.90
N ALA A 92 16.50 2.11 1.56
CA ALA A 92 16.04 2.01 0.18
C ALA A 92 14.80 2.87 -0.11
N ALA A 93 14.60 3.16 -1.39
CA ALA A 93 13.35 3.68 -1.96
C ALA A 93 12.78 2.64 -2.93
N TYR A 94 11.62 2.11 -2.62
CA TYR A 94 10.92 1.10 -3.41
C TYR A 94 9.82 1.77 -4.24
N ARG A 95 9.94 1.71 -5.56
CA ARG A 95 8.91 2.21 -6.46
C ARG A 95 7.93 1.12 -6.82
N TYR A 96 6.65 1.41 -6.65
CA TYR A 96 5.54 0.51 -6.95
C TYR A 96 4.70 1.04 -8.10
N GLN A 97 4.21 0.12 -8.95
CA GLN A 97 3.23 0.37 -9.99
C GLN A 97 1.93 -0.32 -9.63
N ILE A 98 0.83 0.42 -9.61
CA ILE A 98 -0.50 -0.13 -9.33
C ILE A 98 -0.94 -0.99 -10.51
N PHE A 99 -1.34 -2.24 -10.22
CA PHE A 99 -1.79 -3.19 -11.23
C PHE A 99 -3.27 -3.55 -11.14
N THR A 100 -3.89 -3.41 -9.95
CA THR A 100 -5.33 -3.68 -9.75
C THR A 100 -5.89 -2.94 -8.54
N TYR A 101 -7.20 -2.71 -8.53
CA TYR A 101 -7.95 -2.18 -7.39
C TYR A 101 -9.42 -2.59 -7.48
N SER A 102 -10.03 -2.83 -6.31
CA SER A 102 -11.42 -3.28 -6.19
C SER A 102 -12.00 -3.05 -4.79
N ASP A 103 -13.32 -3.19 -4.64
CA ASP A 103 -13.95 -3.41 -3.34
C ASP A 103 -13.98 -4.91 -3.04
N VAL A 104 -13.64 -5.29 -1.82
CA VAL A 104 -13.64 -6.67 -1.34
C VAL A 104 -14.33 -6.77 0.02
N PRO A 105 -14.90 -7.93 0.39
CA PRO A 105 -15.37 -8.18 1.77
C PRO A 105 -14.20 -8.05 2.77
N GLU A 106 -14.51 -7.68 4.02
CA GLU A 106 -13.48 -7.55 5.07
C GLU A 106 -12.83 -8.86 5.48
N ASP A 107 -13.49 -9.99 5.22
CA ASP A 107 -13.02 -11.36 5.43
C ASP A 107 -12.46 -12.02 4.16
N SER A 108 -12.09 -11.22 3.15
CA SER A 108 -11.55 -11.69 1.87
C SER A 108 -10.16 -12.31 2.01
N ASP A 109 -9.87 -13.32 1.18
CA ASP A 109 -8.54 -13.93 1.03
C ASP A 109 -7.44 -12.93 0.59
N VAL A 110 -7.82 -11.72 0.18
CA VAL A 110 -6.90 -10.60 -0.10
C VAL A 110 -5.98 -10.28 1.09
N TYR A 111 -6.41 -10.60 2.31
CA TYR A 111 -5.63 -10.36 3.53
C TYR A 111 -4.69 -11.51 3.92
N THR A 112 -4.57 -12.53 3.09
CA THR A 112 -3.60 -13.61 3.29
C THR A 112 -2.17 -13.09 3.10
N THR A 113 -1.31 -13.37 4.08
CA THR A 113 0.12 -13.07 4.07
C THR A 113 0.97 -14.35 4.16
N GLY A 114 2.29 -14.22 4.17
CA GLY A 114 3.20 -15.36 4.34
C GLY A 114 3.34 -16.24 3.10
N TYR A 115 3.01 -15.73 1.92
CA TYR A 115 3.25 -16.42 0.65
C TYR A 115 4.74 -16.67 0.41
N LEU A 116 5.02 -17.81 -0.22
CA LEU A 116 6.30 -18.08 -0.85
C LEU A 116 6.21 -17.75 -2.35
N PRO A 117 7.34 -17.54 -3.05
CA PRO A 117 7.35 -17.25 -4.49
C PRO A 117 7.09 -18.55 -5.28
N ASP A 118 5.85 -19.04 -5.23
CA ASP A 118 5.41 -20.30 -5.82
C ASP A 118 4.08 -20.15 -6.58
N GLU A 119 3.55 -21.26 -7.07
CA GLU A 119 2.30 -21.32 -7.83
C GLU A 119 1.06 -20.89 -6.99
N THR A 120 1.13 -20.97 -5.66
CA THR A 120 0.04 -20.51 -4.77
C THR A 120 -0.06 -19.00 -4.83
N PHE A 121 1.08 -18.32 -4.77
CA PHE A 121 1.12 -16.86 -4.90
C PHE A 121 0.72 -16.40 -6.30
N ASP A 122 1.17 -17.10 -7.36
CA ASP A 122 0.76 -16.81 -8.74
C ASP A 122 -0.77 -16.94 -8.92
N GLY A 123 -1.36 -17.98 -8.33
CA GLY A 123 -2.81 -18.16 -8.28
C GLY A 123 -3.53 -17.01 -7.59
N PHE A 124 -3.03 -16.56 -6.44
CA PHE A 124 -3.56 -15.40 -5.72
C PHE A 124 -3.53 -14.12 -6.58
N LEU A 125 -2.40 -13.83 -7.25
CA LEU A 125 -2.27 -12.66 -8.14
C LEU A 125 -3.27 -12.73 -9.31
N THR A 126 -3.48 -13.92 -9.85
CA THR A 126 -4.48 -14.16 -10.92
C THR A 126 -5.89 -13.81 -10.44
N GLU A 127 -6.27 -14.18 -9.21
CA GLU A 127 -7.60 -13.84 -8.66
C GLU A 127 -7.74 -12.33 -8.41
N LEU A 128 -6.69 -11.64 -7.97
CA LEU A 128 -6.69 -10.18 -7.84
C LEU A 128 -6.98 -9.50 -9.18
N LEU A 129 -6.32 -9.94 -10.25
CA LEU A 129 -6.53 -9.39 -11.59
C LEU A 129 -7.96 -9.60 -12.10
N LYS A 130 -8.58 -10.75 -11.81
CA LYS A 130 -9.98 -11.04 -12.21
C LYS A 130 -11.01 -10.13 -11.53
N SER A 131 -10.74 -9.70 -10.30
CA SER A 131 -11.63 -8.84 -9.51
C SER A 131 -11.43 -7.35 -9.76
N SER A 132 -10.48 -6.97 -10.60
CA SER A 132 -10.09 -5.58 -10.84
C SER A 132 -11.20 -4.75 -11.51
N TYR A 133 -11.36 -3.51 -11.05
CA TYR A 133 -12.22 -2.52 -11.71
C TYR A 133 -11.64 -2.01 -13.02
N LYS A 134 -10.34 -2.17 -13.24
CA LYS A 134 -9.64 -1.70 -14.44
C LYS A 134 -8.58 -2.71 -14.85
N ASP A 135 -8.55 -3.05 -16.12
CA ASP A 135 -7.39 -3.68 -16.73
C ASP A 135 -6.31 -2.61 -16.94
N THR A 136 -5.24 -2.70 -16.17
CA THR A 136 -4.11 -1.76 -16.24
C THR A 136 -3.04 -2.20 -17.23
N GLY A 137 -3.10 -3.45 -17.71
CA GLY A 137 -2.09 -4.07 -18.58
C GLY A 137 -0.75 -4.36 -17.88
N VAL A 138 -0.65 -4.17 -16.56
CA VAL A 138 0.57 -4.45 -15.79
C VAL A 138 0.66 -5.94 -15.49
N ALA A 139 1.75 -6.57 -15.94
CA ALA A 139 2.02 -7.97 -15.65
C ALA A 139 2.58 -8.15 -14.24
N VAL A 140 2.15 -9.22 -13.57
CA VAL A 140 2.64 -9.63 -12.24
C VAL A 140 2.79 -11.15 -12.21
N GLY A 141 3.72 -11.64 -11.39
CA GLY A 141 3.98 -13.07 -11.23
C GLY A 141 4.57 -13.41 -9.87
N LYS A 142 4.75 -14.69 -9.62
CA LYS A 142 5.14 -15.25 -8.31
C LYS A 142 6.45 -14.71 -7.72
N ASP A 143 7.36 -14.21 -8.54
CA ASP A 143 8.66 -13.70 -8.11
C ASP A 143 8.61 -12.20 -7.73
N ASP A 144 7.47 -11.55 -7.92
CA ASP A 144 7.27 -10.14 -7.64
C ASP A 144 7.01 -9.88 -6.15
N LYS A 145 7.24 -8.62 -5.74
CA LYS A 145 6.88 -8.09 -4.42
C LYS A 145 5.66 -7.21 -4.57
N VAL A 146 4.57 -7.58 -3.91
CA VAL A 146 3.29 -6.90 -3.98
C VAL A 146 2.97 -6.17 -2.69
N LEU A 147 2.48 -4.95 -2.82
CA LEU A 147 2.02 -4.11 -1.74
C LEU A 147 0.53 -3.80 -1.92
N THR A 148 -0.26 -4.10 -0.90
CA THR A 148 -1.69 -3.79 -0.84
C THR A 148 -1.93 -2.62 0.09
N LEU A 149 -2.65 -1.60 -0.40
CA LEU A 149 -3.19 -0.50 0.40
C LEU A 149 -4.66 -0.78 0.67
N SER A 150 -5.07 -0.86 1.94
CA SER A 150 -6.43 -1.21 2.34
C SER A 150 -7.09 -0.14 3.18
N THR A 151 -8.34 0.19 2.85
CA THR A 151 -9.17 1.12 3.62
C THR A 151 -10.63 0.70 3.65
N CYS A 152 -11.42 1.24 4.59
CA CYS A 152 -12.86 0.99 4.64
C CYS A 152 -13.58 1.61 3.43
N SER A 153 -14.50 0.86 2.83
CA SER A 153 -15.35 1.33 1.72
C SER A 153 -16.83 1.52 2.12
N GLY A 154 -17.21 1.11 3.33
CA GLY A 154 -18.58 1.08 3.83
C GLY A 154 -19.25 -0.29 3.66
N ASP A 155 -20.35 -0.52 4.39
CA ASP A 155 -21.20 -1.71 4.28
C ASP A 155 -20.43 -3.06 4.43
N GLY A 156 -19.40 -3.12 5.31
CA GLY A 156 -18.55 -4.30 5.50
C GLY A 156 -17.55 -4.54 4.37
N LEU A 157 -17.38 -3.58 3.48
CA LEU A 157 -16.42 -3.64 2.38
C LEU A 157 -15.13 -2.89 2.71
N ARG A 158 -14.05 -3.33 2.08
CA ARG A 158 -12.75 -2.65 2.02
C ARG A 158 -12.45 -2.28 0.58
N PHE A 159 -11.91 -1.09 0.36
CA PHE A 159 -11.31 -0.73 -0.92
C PHE A 159 -9.83 -1.03 -0.86
N VAL A 160 -9.36 -1.84 -1.80
CA VAL A 160 -7.97 -2.29 -1.89
C VAL A 160 -7.34 -1.82 -3.19
N VAL A 161 -6.07 -1.41 -3.11
CA VAL A 161 -5.23 -1.03 -4.25
C VAL A 161 -3.97 -1.88 -4.17
N HIS A 162 -3.69 -2.66 -5.20
CA HIS A 162 -2.54 -3.56 -5.25
C HIS A 162 -1.51 -3.02 -6.24
N ALA A 163 -0.26 -3.01 -5.81
CA ALA A 163 0.86 -2.52 -6.60
C ALA A 163 2.04 -3.48 -6.54
N VAL A 164 2.75 -3.58 -7.64
CA VAL A 164 3.96 -4.41 -7.79
C VAL A 164 5.19 -3.54 -7.71
N ARG A 165 6.24 -3.98 -7.01
CA ARG A 165 7.53 -3.31 -6.97
C ARG A 165 8.18 -3.39 -8.36
N VAL A 166 8.48 -2.24 -8.93
CA VAL A 166 9.07 -2.13 -10.28
C VAL A 166 10.49 -1.59 -10.28
N ASP A 167 10.91 -0.97 -9.16
CA ASP A 167 12.25 -0.39 -9.05
C ASP A 167 12.67 -0.26 -7.58
N GLU A 168 13.99 -0.27 -7.35
CA GLU A 168 14.61 -0.11 -6.05
C GLU A 168 15.86 0.75 -6.18
N HIS A 169 15.99 1.76 -5.33
CA HIS A 169 17.14 2.64 -5.25
C HIS A 169 17.66 2.74 -3.81
N ASP A 170 18.97 2.90 -3.67
CA ASP A 170 19.58 3.23 -2.40
C ASP A 170 19.04 4.58 -1.86
N ALA A 171 18.64 4.63 -0.59
CA ALA A 171 18.09 5.83 0.05
C ALA A 171 19.05 7.02 0.01
N SER A 172 20.37 6.82 -0.08
CA SER A 172 21.38 7.88 -0.23
C SER A 172 21.20 8.74 -1.49
N VAL A 173 20.54 8.22 -2.53
CA VAL A 173 20.22 8.95 -3.77
C VAL A 173 19.23 10.09 -3.51
N ARG A 174 18.35 9.98 -2.51
CA ARG A 174 17.38 11.01 -2.13
C ARG A 174 18.03 12.32 -1.73
N PHE A 175 19.12 12.27 -0.98
CA PHE A 175 19.85 13.48 -0.54
C PHE A 175 20.55 14.22 -1.67
N LYS A 176 21.00 13.52 -2.71
CA LYS A 176 21.64 14.14 -3.88
C LYS A 176 20.67 14.92 -4.76
N VAL A 177 19.44 14.47 -4.90
CA VAL A 177 18.41 15.16 -5.71
C VAL A 177 17.90 16.42 -5.01
N SER A 178 17.81 16.45 -3.67
CA SER A 178 17.40 17.62 -2.90
C SER A 178 18.42 18.75 -2.93
N LEU A 179 19.72 18.45 -3.09
CA LEU A 179 20.81 19.44 -3.18
C LEU A 179 20.97 20.09 -4.56
N ILE A 180 20.34 19.54 -5.60
CA ILE A 180 20.40 20.08 -6.98
C ILE A 180 19.24 21.05 -7.26
N ARG A 181 18.27 21.21 -6.33
CA ARG A 181 17.11 22.12 -6.46
C ARG A 181 17.25 23.42 -5.65
N THR A 182 18.46 23.81 -5.29
CA THR A 182 18.82 25.16 -4.85
C THR A 182 19.49 25.87 -6.06
#